data_067c5ade4e45cdfcec36ae79d68ea4d3
#
_entry.id   067c5ade4e45cdfcec36ae79d68ea4d3
#
_cell.length_a   1.000
_cell.length_b   1.000
_cell.length_c   1.000
_cell.angle_alpha   90.00
_cell.angle_beta   90.00
_cell.angle_gamma   90.00
#
_symmetry.space_group_name_H-M   'P 1'
#
loop_
_entity.id
_entity.type
_entity.pdbx_description
1 polymer ?
#
loop_
_entity_poly.entity_id
_entity_poly.type
_entity_poly.pdbx_seq_one_letter_code
_entity_poly.pdbx_strand_id
1 'polypeptide(L)'
;MLLFTPGPTPVPQNVRDAMSDETMHHRTPEFEAIFERTRKHLFNLFNTDEVVMLASSGTGAMEAAVINLCKHTLLNVNSGKFGERFGKIAEANGLNSVTIENEWNIAVSVEDVIEAVKNNPNKDAIAVQIR
;
A
#
# COMPACT_ATOMS: atom_id res chain seq x y z
N MET A 1 -21.58 -18.48 5.26
CA MET A 1 -20.90 -17.77 6.37
C MET A 1 -20.63 -16.34 5.86
N LEU A 2 -20.98 -15.32 6.64
CA LEU A 2 -20.65 -13.93 6.31
C LEU A 2 -19.28 -13.59 6.91
N LEU A 3 -18.41 -12.97 6.11
CA LEU A 3 -17.11 -12.48 6.56
C LEU A 3 -17.19 -10.96 6.75
N PHE A 4 -16.79 -10.49 7.94
CA PHE A 4 -16.73 -9.07 8.30
C PHE A 4 -15.30 -8.64 8.62
N THR A 5 -14.33 -9.31 8.02
CA THR A 5 -12.91 -9.01 8.18
C THR A 5 -12.40 -8.10 7.05
N PRO A 6 -11.37 -7.28 7.29
CA PRO A 6 -10.72 -6.50 6.22
C PRO A 6 -9.98 -7.40 5.22
N GLY A 7 -9.68 -8.63 5.59
CA GLY A 7 -9.11 -9.69 4.79
C GLY A 7 -9.05 -11.00 5.59
N PRO A 8 -9.41 -12.15 5.03
CA PRO A 8 -10.00 -12.33 3.69
C PRO A 8 -11.42 -11.76 3.58
N THR A 9 -11.79 -11.35 2.38
CA THR A 9 -13.12 -10.85 2.04
C THR A 9 -13.86 -11.84 1.13
N PRO A 10 -15.20 -11.82 1.08
CA PRO A 10 -15.93 -12.63 0.11
C PRO A 10 -15.53 -12.28 -1.33
N VAL A 11 -15.24 -13.30 -2.13
CA VAL A 11 -14.94 -13.13 -3.56
C VAL A 11 -16.23 -13.37 -4.35
N PRO A 12 -16.66 -12.42 -5.22
CA PRO A 12 -17.84 -12.59 -6.06
C PRO A 12 -17.76 -13.84 -6.94
N GLN A 13 -18.92 -14.45 -7.29
CA GLN A 13 -18.95 -15.71 -8.01
C GLN A 13 -18.26 -15.60 -9.39
N ASN A 14 -18.57 -14.57 -10.16
CA ASN A 14 -17.96 -14.31 -11.45
C ASN A 14 -16.43 -14.17 -11.41
N VAL A 15 -15.89 -13.66 -10.31
CA VAL A 15 -14.42 -13.57 -10.11
C VAL A 15 -13.86 -14.97 -9.84
N ARG A 16 -14.53 -15.77 -8.98
CA ARG A 16 -14.11 -17.16 -8.74
C ARG A 16 -14.16 -18.01 -10.00
N ASP A 17 -15.18 -17.82 -10.83
CA ASP A 17 -15.32 -18.53 -12.10
C ASP A 17 -14.14 -18.18 -13.03
N ALA A 18 -13.81 -16.92 -13.19
CA ALA A 18 -12.65 -16.47 -13.96
C ALA A 18 -11.30 -16.98 -13.40
N MET A 19 -11.19 -17.14 -12.08
CA MET A 19 -9.99 -17.72 -11.46
C MET A 19 -9.86 -19.24 -11.67
N SER A 20 -10.94 -19.92 -12.07
CA SER A 20 -10.94 -21.35 -12.38
C SER A 20 -10.65 -21.69 -13.85
N ASP A 21 -10.52 -20.68 -14.70
CA ASP A 21 -10.17 -20.84 -16.10
C ASP A 21 -8.75 -21.43 -16.25
N GLU A 22 -8.48 -22.02 -17.41
CA GLU A 22 -7.16 -22.58 -17.70
C GLU A 22 -6.06 -21.52 -17.64
N THR A 23 -4.88 -21.94 -17.16
CA THR A 23 -3.72 -21.05 -17.04
C THR A 23 -3.27 -20.56 -18.41
N MET A 24 -3.25 -19.24 -18.56
CA MET A 24 -2.78 -18.57 -19.77
C MET A 24 -1.29 -18.25 -19.68
N HIS A 25 -0.56 -18.46 -20.77
CA HIS A 25 0.86 -18.10 -20.78
C HIS A 25 1.03 -16.58 -20.88
N HIS A 26 1.86 -16.02 -20.01
CA HIS A 26 2.03 -14.55 -19.82
C HIS A 26 2.64 -13.79 -21.03
N ARG A 27 3.14 -14.51 -22.05
CA ARG A 27 3.71 -13.93 -23.29
C ARG A 27 2.82 -14.11 -24.50
N THR A 28 1.52 -14.30 -24.30
CA THR A 28 0.55 -14.39 -25.39
C THR A 28 -0.17 -13.07 -25.59
N PRO A 29 -0.61 -12.75 -26.83
CA PRO A 29 -1.39 -11.54 -27.09
C PRO A 29 -2.67 -11.44 -26.29
N GLU A 30 -3.29 -12.57 -25.96
CA GLU A 30 -4.50 -12.65 -25.14
C GLU A 30 -4.22 -12.21 -23.70
N PHE A 31 -3.10 -12.67 -23.12
CA PHE A 31 -2.69 -12.23 -21.78
C PHE A 31 -2.35 -10.74 -21.77
N GLU A 32 -1.59 -10.27 -22.77
CA GLU A 32 -1.23 -8.87 -22.91
C GLU A 32 -2.47 -7.98 -22.98
N ALA A 33 -3.49 -8.36 -23.74
CA ALA A 33 -4.75 -7.63 -23.85
C ALA A 33 -5.49 -7.55 -22.50
N ILE A 34 -5.53 -8.65 -21.72
CA ILE A 34 -6.12 -8.68 -20.39
C ILE A 34 -5.33 -7.77 -19.45
N PHE A 35 -4.02 -7.86 -19.46
CA PHE A 35 -3.13 -7.07 -18.60
C PHE A 35 -3.29 -5.56 -18.86
N GLU A 36 -3.26 -5.13 -20.14
CA GLU A 36 -3.44 -3.73 -20.51
C GLU A 36 -4.84 -3.20 -20.16
N ARG A 37 -5.88 -4.00 -20.36
CA ARG A 37 -7.23 -3.62 -19.92
C ARG A 37 -7.30 -3.45 -18.41
N THR A 38 -6.67 -4.34 -17.65
CA THR A 38 -6.61 -4.26 -16.19
C THR A 38 -5.89 -2.99 -15.75
N ARG A 39 -4.73 -2.66 -16.35
CA ARG A 39 -4.01 -1.41 -16.05
C ARG A 39 -4.89 -0.18 -16.27
N LYS A 40 -5.58 -0.09 -17.40
CA LYS A 40 -6.47 1.03 -17.71
C LYS A 40 -7.61 1.19 -16.69
N HIS A 41 -8.17 0.08 -16.19
CA HIS A 41 -9.17 0.15 -15.12
C HIS A 41 -8.56 0.66 -13.80
N LEU A 42 -7.33 0.26 -13.49
CA LEU A 42 -6.62 0.72 -12.31
C LEU A 42 -6.23 2.20 -12.41
N PHE A 43 -5.88 2.72 -13.60
CA PHE A 43 -5.66 4.16 -13.80
C PHE A 43 -6.89 4.98 -13.40
N ASN A 44 -8.07 4.56 -13.83
CA ASN A 44 -9.32 5.22 -13.45
C ASN A 44 -9.62 5.10 -11.95
N LEU A 45 -9.37 3.92 -11.35
CA LEU A 45 -9.62 3.68 -9.93
C LEU A 45 -8.72 4.55 -9.03
N PHE A 46 -7.45 4.68 -9.38
CA PHE A 46 -6.45 5.42 -8.60
C PHE A 46 -6.26 6.86 -9.07
N ASN A 47 -6.97 7.29 -10.11
CA ASN A 47 -6.84 8.62 -10.72
C ASN A 47 -5.37 8.97 -11.03
N THR A 48 -4.71 8.09 -11.77
CA THR A 48 -3.29 8.18 -12.13
C THR A 48 -3.07 7.73 -13.57
N ASP A 49 -1.97 8.13 -14.16
CA ASP A 49 -1.57 7.71 -15.51
C ASP A 49 -0.71 6.44 -15.52
N GLU A 50 -0.21 6.02 -14.34
CA GLU A 50 0.63 4.83 -14.22
C GLU A 50 0.31 4.00 -12.98
N VAL A 51 0.30 2.68 -13.16
CA VAL A 51 0.14 1.69 -12.09
C VAL A 51 1.11 0.54 -12.29
N VAL A 52 1.83 0.19 -11.24
CA VAL A 52 2.67 -1.01 -11.18
C VAL A 52 1.93 -2.09 -10.40
N MET A 53 1.68 -3.22 -11.04
CA MET A 53 1.08 -4.39 -10.40
C MET A 53 2.20 -5.32 -9.90
N LEU A 54 2.23 -5.55 -8.58
CA LEU A 54 3.21 -6.42 -7.94
C LEU A 54 2.58 -7.78 -7.61
N ALA A 55 3.22 -8.86 -8.03
CA ALA A 55 2.85 -10.21 -7.60
C ALA A 55 3.29 -10.45 -6.15
N SER A 56 2.64 -9.74 -5.22
CA SER A 56 2.97 -9.74 -3.80
C SER A 56 1.74 -9.46 -2.95
N SER A 57 1.92 -9.41 -1.63
CA SER A 57 0.91 -8.90 -0.70
C SER A 57 0.91 -7.37 -0.64
N GLY A 58 -0.10 -6.76 0.02
CA GLY A 58 -0.09 -5.33 0.31
C GLY A 58 1.18 -4.86 1.05
N THR A 59 1.81 -5.73 1.84
CA THR A 59 3.09 -5.42 2.49
C THR A 59 4.22 -5.22 1.48
N GLY A 60 4.26 -6.02 0.40
CA GLY A 60 5.25 -5.81 -0.67
C GLY A 60 5.06 -4.48 -1.41
N ALA A 61 3.82 -4.03 -1.58
CA ALA A 61 3.56 -2.69 -2.13
C ALA A 61 4.00 -1.57 -1.17
N MET A 62 3.78 -1.74 0.15
CA MET A 62 4.28 -0.81 1.17
C MET A 62 5.81 -0.74 1.14
N GLU A 63 6.49 -1.88 1.07
CA GLU A 63 7.94 -1.95 0.98
C GLU A 63 8.46 -1.29 -0.30
N ALA A 64 7.86 -1.60 -1.45
CA ALA A 64 8.21 -0.97 -2.72
C ALA A 64 8.07 0.57 -2.65
N ALA A 65 7.01 1.09 -2.02
CA ALA A 65 6.84 2.52 -1.84
C ALA A 65 7.95 3.11 -0.95
N VAL A 66 8.22 2.50 0.20
CA VAL A 66 9.23 2.99 1.15
C VAL A 66 10.62 3.03 0.51
N ILE A 67 11.09 1.93 -0.08
CA ILE A 67 12.46 1.86 -0.63
C ILE A 67 12.67 2.71 -1.88
N ASN A 68 11.62 3.05 -2.62
CA ASN A 68 11.73 3.91 -3.79
C ASN A 68 11.57 5.40 -3.47
N LEU A 69 10.83 5.76 -2.44
CA LEU A 69 10.51 7.15 -2.10
C LEU A 69 11.34 7.70 -0.93
N CYS A 70 11.90 6.83 -0.09
CA CYS A 70 12.68 7.21 1.08
C CYS A 70 14.15 6.81 0.89
N LYS A 71 15.07 7.75 1.11
CA LYS A 71 16.53 7.51 1.02
C LYS A 71 17.19 7.38 2.38
N HIS A 72 16.72 8.10 3.37
CA HIS A 72 17.34 8.18 4.70
C HIS A 72 16.29 8.13 5.83
N THR A 73 15.26 8.99 5.79
CA THR A 73 14.34 9.16 6.91
C THR A 73 12.89 9.15 6.48
N LEU A 74 12.15 8.17 7.00
CA LEU A 74 10.70 8.07 6.91
C LEU A 74 10.06 8.73 8.13
N LEU A 75 9.17 9.70 7.93
CA LEU A 75 8.24 10.16 8.95
C LEU A 75 6.99 9.25 8.89
N ASN A 76 6.76 8.50 9.96
CA ASN A 76 5.71 7.49 10.01
C ASN A 76 4.62 7.89 11.00
N VAL A 77 3.36 7.81 10.60
CA VAL A 77 2.21 7.99 11.49
C VAL A 77 1.65 6.62 11.86
N ASN A 78 1.80 6.25 13.13
CA ASN A 78 1.36 4.96 13.65
C ASN A 78 0.04 5.10 14.43
N SER A 79 -1.07 4.84 13.76
CA SER A 79 -2.42 4.76 14.35
C SER A 79 -2.98 3.33 14.35
N GLY A 80 -2.15 2.32 14.11
CA GLY A 80 -2.56 0.92 14.04
C GLY A 80 -1.54 0.03 13.38
N LYS A 81 -1.93 -1.23 13.16
CA LYS A 81 -1.02 -2.32 12.72
C LYS A 81 -0.30 -2.05 11.40
N PHE A 82 -0.93 -1.37 10.47
CA PHE A 82 -0.29 -1.03 9.19
C PHE A 82 0.63 0.18 9.31
N GLY A 83 0.31 1.16 10.17
CA GLY A 83 1.22 2.25 10.50
C GLY A 83 2.49 1.72 11.17
N GLU A 84 2.36 0.85 12.18
CA GLU A 84 3.50 0.15 12.78
C GLU A 84 4.36 -0.58 11.73
N ARG A 85 3.72 -1.19 10.72
CA ARG A 85 4.41 -1.93 9.67
C ARG A 85 5.26 -1.04 8.77
N PHE A 86 4.83 0.16 8.43
CA PHE A 86 5.63 1.11 7.66
C PHE A 86 6.95 1.45 8.35
N GLY A 87 6.90 1.73 9.66
CA GLY A 87 8.11 1.97 10.46
C GLY A 87 9.06 0.77 10.43
N LYS A 88 8.54 -0.43 10.67
CA LYS A 88 9.32 -1.69 10.64
C LYS A 88 9.93 -1.99 9.27
N ILE A 89 9.24 -1.67 8.18
CA ILE A 89 9.77 -1.80 6.82
C ILE A 89 10.95 -0.85 6.62
N ALA A 90 10.82 0.40 7.03
CA ALA A 90 11.91 1.37 6.94
C ALA A 90 13.14 0.88 7.70
N GLU A 91 12.99 0.48 8.96
CA GLU A 91 14.08 -0.03 9.80
C GLU A 91 14.74 -1.30 9.20
N ALA A 92 13.94 -2.24 8.70
CA ALA A 92 14.43 -3.48 8.08
C ALA A 92 15.26 -3.22 6.81
N ASN A 93 15.02 -2.09 6.12
CA ASN A 93 15.77 -1.65 4.95
C ASN A 93 16.89 -0.64 5.30
N GLY A 94 17.24 -0.50 6.58
CA GLY A 94 18.32 0.37 7.03
C GLY A 94 18.01 1.86 6.99
N LEU A 95 16.74 2.22 6.88
CA LEU A 95 16.27 3.60 6.92
C LEU A 95 15.94 4.02 8.35
N ASN A 96 16.08 5.30 8.65
CA ASN A 96 15.62 5.86 9.90
C ASN A 96 14.09 6.05 9.87
N SER A 97 13.40 5.62 10.94
CA SER A 97 11.96 5.84 11.11
C SER A 97 11.71 6.78 12.27
N VAL A 98 11.17 7.96 11.97
CA VAL A 98 10.66 8.88 12.98
C VAL A 98 9.16 8.67 13.07
N THR A 99 8.69 8.08 14.18
CA THR A 99 7.28 7.69 14.32
C THR A 99 6.52 8.64 15.23
N ILE A 100 5.36 9.10 14.75
CA ILE A 100 4.32 9.73 15.55
C ILE A 100 3.43 8.61 16.06
N GLU A 101 3.52 8.31 17.35
CA GLU A 101 2.67 7.31 17.99
C GLU A 101 1.30 7.91 18.30
N ASN A 102 0.27 7.19 17.93
CA ASN A 102 -1.11 7.53 18.26
C ASN A 102 -1.85 6.29 18.76
N GLU A 103 -2.88 6.46 19.57
CA GLU A 103 -3.72 5.34 19.99
C GLU A 103 -4.40 4.70 18.78
N TRP A 104 -4.43 3.37 18.73
CA TRP A 104 -4.85 2.63 17.54
C TRP A 104 -6.31 2.84 17.10
N ASN A 105 -7.15 3.33 17.94
CA ASN A 105 -8.56 3.63 17.67
C ASN A 105 -8.87 5.13 17.59
N ILE A 106 -7.83 5.97 17.68
CA ILE A 106 -7.95 7.43 17.58
C ILE A 106 -7.24 7.86 16.28
N ALA A 107 -7.92 8.68 15.48
CA ALA A 107 -7.30 9.27 14.30
C ALA A 107 -6.26 10.32 14.75
N VAL A 108 -5.09 10.30 14.11
CA VAL A 108 -4.09 11.35 14.32
C VAL A 108 -4.69 12.71 13.92
N SER A 109 -4.41 13.75 14.67
CA SER A 109 -4.83 15.11 14.31
C SER A 109 -3.99 15.66 13.15
N VAL A 110 -4.58 16.53 12.36
CA VAL A 110 -3.86 17.22 11.28
C VAL A 110 -2.76 18.10 11.86
N GLU A 111 -3.02 18.73 13.01
CA GLU A 111 -2.10 19.58 13.73
C GLU A 111 -0.85 18.83 14.16
N ASP A 112 -0.98 17.61 14.72
CA ASP A 112 0.14 16.76 15.13
C ASP A 112 1.00 16.36 13.92
N VAL A 113 0.38 16.04 12.79
CA VAL A 113 1.10 15.72 11.55
C VAL A 113 1.86 16.95 11.04
N ILE A 114 1.23 18.12 11.02
CA ILE A 114 1.86 19.37 10.57
C ILE A 114 3.06 19.71 11.48
N GLU A 115 2.91 19.60 12.80
CA GLU A 115 3.97 19.85 13.74
C GLU A 115 5.14 18.86 13.54
N ALA A 116 4.86 17.58 13.40
CA ALA A 116 5.88 16.58 13.15
C ALA A 116 6.61 16.81 11.81
N VAL A 117 5.90 17.22 10.77
CA VAL A 117 6.49 17.59 9.47
C VAL A 117 7.45 18.77 9.62
N LYS A 118 7.09 19.79 10.40
CA LYS A 118 7.94 20.97 10.66
C LYS A 118 9.17 20.61 11.47
N ASN A 119 9.00 19.76 12.49
CA ASN A 119 10.08 19.35 13.40
C ASN A 119 11.07 18.36 12.75
N ASN A 120 10.72 17.77 11.63
CA ASN A 120 11.56 16.82 10.89
C ASN A 120 11.84 17.32 9.45
N PRO A 121 12.62 18.40 9.27
CA PRO A 121 12.87 19.00 7.96
C PRO A 121 13.64 18.07 7.02
N ASN A 122 14.42 17.12 7.56
CA ASN A 122 15.29 16.22 6.80
C ASN A 122 14.61 14.89 6.43
N LYS A 123 13.28 14.76 6.61
CA LYS A 123 12.57 13.57 6.13
C LYS A 123 12.51 13.53 4.62
N ASP A 124 12.62 12.33 4.05
CA ASP A 124 12.48 12.11 2.61
C ASP A 124 11.03 11.81 2.22
N ALA A 125 10.32 11.08 3.09
CA ALA A 125 8.96 10.65 2.84
C ALA A 125 8.11 10.64 4.11
N ILE A 126 6.79 10.65 3.92
CA ILE A 126 5.80 10.53 4.99
C ILE A 126 4.89 9.36 4.68
N ALA A 127 4.72 8.46 5.64
CA ALA A 127 3.73 7.38 5.58
C ALA A 127 2.59 7.67 6.54
N VAL A 128 1.38 7.80 6.03
CA VAL A 128 0.16 8.01 6.81
C VAL A 128 -0.83 6.92 6.45
N GLN A 129 -1.24 6.13 7.44
CA GLN A 129 -2.34 5.21 7.28
C GLN A 129 -3.65 5.95 7.52
N ILE A 130 -4.51 5.98 6.52
CA ILE A 130 -5.89 6.48 6.63
C ILE A 130 -6.80 5.27 6.96
N ARG A 131 -7.68 5.43 7.92
CA ARG A 131 -8.72 4.45 8.28
C ARG A 131 -10.03 4.74 7.59
#